data_30d046161d061deaeb067b3b91042a53
#
_entry.id   30d046161d061deaeb067b3b91042a53
#
_cell.length_a   1.000
_cell.length_b   1.000
_cell.length_c   1.000
_cell.angle_alpha   90.00
_cell.angle_beta   90.00
_cell.angle_gamma   90.00
#
_symmetry.space_group_name_H-M   'P 1'
#
loop_
_entity.id
_entity.type
_entity.pdbx_description
1 polymer ?
#
loop_
_entity_poly.entity_id
_entity_poly.type
_entity_poly.pdbx_seq_one_letter_code
_entity_poly.pdbx_strand_id
1 'polypeptide(L)'
;MLPPDMQSAMLPCTMCRGQKRAAEGNDGGIKYWWILPFLSFFFSLNNQSFWIDECCTALCAMQQGMEGCWKKICEIGGSDAQMAFYYYLLFLWHHLTGAESEWMLRLFNIFWVFLSSWFFRKEPKALVILLISPFFVYYSNELRPYMLQIAASCAVSMLFWQVSRGEPVKFHVFFGSLFFLCLTSLTGVVWALGFAAAFMVMAFRQFGGRRFRRALLWWIFPFSGLGAYYLYTLFLGARAVSISSSWIVNACASMYELSGLAGMGPSRLELRMCMTPDALWNMNGLGAGMISGAILLAGSACGIILWNKRAERPLVPALLVLILLPGAVFLYGTEMMDFRFSGRHCAPLLPVLCLAWSLVASW
;
A
#
# COMPACT_ATOMS: atom_id res chain seq x y z
N MET A 1 -16.14 -27.50 43.06
CA MET A 1 -14.96 -28.40 43.13
C MET A 1 -15.01 -29.31 41.93
N LEU A 2 -14.09 -29.17 40.99
CA LEU A 2 -13.94 -30.05 39.84
C LEU A 2 -13.10 -31.28 40.25
N PRO A 3 -13.38 -32.48 39.70
CA PRO A 3 -12.68 -33.69 40.07
C PRO A 3 -11.19 -33.64 39.70
N PRO A 4 -10.31 -34.29 40.50
CA PRO A 4 -8.85 -34.18 40.36
C PRO A 4 -8.26 -34.72 39.05
N ASP A 5 -9.02 -35.50 38.30
CA ASP A 5 -8.53 -36.16 37.07
C ASP A 5 -8.52 -35.26 35.81
N MET A 6 -9.05 -34.05 35.89
CA MET A 6 -9.00 -33.07 34.77
C MET A 6 -7.79 -32.14 34.81
N GLN A 7 -6.93 -32.18 35.83
CA GLN A 7 -5.74 -31.32 35.87
C GLN A 7 -4.53 -31.90 35.16
N SER A 8 -4.52 -33.16 34.79
CA SER A 8 -3.39 -33.83 34.13
C SER A 8 -3.40 -33.77 32.59
N ALA A 9 -4.44 -33.19 31.95
CA ALA A 9 -4.58 -33.16 30.50
C ALA A 9 -3.99 -31.88 29.84
N MET A 10 -3.38 -30.96 30.59
CA MET A 10 -2.62 -29.85 30.04
C MET A 10 -1.13 -30.15 29.93
N LEU A 11 -0.78 -31.18 29.18
CA LEU A 11 0.60 -31.35 28.73
C LEU A 11 0.92 -30.19 27.76
N PRO A 12 1.97 -29.41 28.03
CA PRO A 12 2.38 -28.36 27.09
C PRO A 12 2.82 -29.05 25.80
N CYS A 13 2.16 -28.69 24.71
CA CYS A 13 2.45 -29.21 23.38
C CYS A 13 3.93 -29.05 23.07
N THR A 14 4.67 -30.14 23.06
CA THR A 14 6.11 -30.20 22.77
C THR A 14 6.44 -29.69 21.37
N MET A 15 5.47 -29.64 20.44
CA MET A 15 5.60 -29.00 19.13
C MET A 15 5.82 -27.48 19.22
N CYS A 16 5.26 -26.78 20.22
CA CYS A 16 5.47 -25.34 20.37
C CYS A 16 6.89 -24.97 20.86
N ARG A 17 7.60 -25.88 21.52
CA ARG A 17 8.98 -25.61 21.96
C ARG A 17 10.00 -25.75 20.83
N GLY A 18 9.77 -26.63 19.85
CA GLY A 18 10.66 -26.82 18.71
C GLY A 18 10.62 -25.60 17.76
N GLN A 19 9.43 -25.01 17.56
CA GLN A 19 9.29 -23.83 16.70
C GLN A 19 9.89 -22.55 17.30
N LYS A 20 9.86 -22.38 18.64
CA LYS A 20 10.51 -21.23 19.29
C LYS A 20 12.03 -21.25 19.14
N ARG A 21 12.69 -22.41 19.23
CA ARG A 21 14.15 -22.51 19.06
C ARG A 21 14.61 -22.31 17.61
N ALA A 22 13.79 -22.65 16.62
CA ALA A 22 14.08 -22.36 15.23
C ALA A 22 13.93 -20.87 14.88
N ALA A 23 13.07 -20.13 15.61
CA ALA A 23 12.87 -18.70 15.43
C ALA A 23 13.96 -17.82 16.10
N GLU A 24 14.60 -18.33 17.15
CA GLU A 24 15.67 -17.59 17.86
C GLU A 24 17.05 -17.68 17.17
N GLY A 25 17.19 -18.55 16.15
CA GLY A 25 18.50 -18.84 15.53
C GLY A 25 18.84 -18.04 14.26
N ASN A 26 17.98 -17.17 13.78
CA ASN A 26 18.26 -16.49 12.53
C ASN A 26 17.95 -14.98 12.60
N ASP A 27 18.69 -14.24 13.42
CA ASP A 27 18.83 -12.78 13.32
C ASP A 27 19.63 -12.38 12.04
N GLY A 28 19.39 -13.09 10.93
CA GLY A 28 19.97 -12.86 9.61
C GLY A 28 19.47 -11.57 8.94
N GLY A 29 18.96 -10.62 9.72
CA GLY A 29 18.68 -9.28 9.24
C GLY A 29 19.95 -8.67 8.66
N ILE A 30 19.85 -8.03 7.48
CA ILE A 30 20.98 -7.33 6.87
C ILE A 30 21.49 -6.31 7.88
N LYS A 31 22.71 -6.52 8.40
CA LYS A 31 23.32 -5.66 9.42
C LYS A 31 23.31 -4.16 9.06
N TYR A 32 23.35 -3.87 7.73
CA TYR A 32 23.35 -2.52 7.18
C TYR A 32 22.09 -2.22 6.35
N TRP A 33 20.92 -2.74 6.77
CA TRP A 33 19.64 -2.57 6.08
C TRP A 33 19.31 -1.08 5.80
N TRP A 34 19.79 -0.16 6.60
CA TRP A 34 19.57 1.29 6.47
C TRP A 34 20.32 1.93 5.31
N ILE A 35 21.41 1.29 4.79
CA ILE A 35 22.17 1.79 3.64
C ILE A 35 21.37 1.58 2.34
N LEU A 36 20.68 0.46 2.20
CA LEU A 36 19.96 0.11 0.97
C LEU A 36 18.89 1.14 0.57
N PRO A 37 18.00 1.62 1.48
CA PRO A 37 17.04 2.66 1.12
C PRO A 37 17.71 3.99 0.74
N PHE A 38 18.83 4.31 1.35
CA PHE A 38 19.62 5.49 0.97
C PHE A 38 20.11 5.37 -0.46
N LEU A 39 20.75 4.26 -0.79
CA LEU A 39 21.24 4.02 -2.14
C LEU A 39 20.09 4.02 -3.16
N SER A 40 19.01 3.27 -2.90
CA SER A 40 17.84 3.21 -3.78
C SER A 40 17.27 4.61 -4.04
N PHE A 41 17.10 5.43 -3.00
CA PHE A 41 16.55 6.77 -3.12
C PHE A 41 17.47 7.70 -3.90
N PHE A 42 18.76 7.79 -3.54
CA PHE A 42 19.69 8.72 -4.19
C PHE A 42 20.03 8.34 -5.64
N PHE A 43 20.07 7.05 -5.96
CA PHE A 43 20.22 6.62 -7.36
C PHE A 43 18.98 6.94 -8.21
N SER A 44 17.82 7.06 -7.60
CA SER A 44 16.57 7.37 -8.28
C SER A 44 16.30 8.87 -8.36
N LEU A 45 16.90 9.67 -7.46
CA LEU A 45 16.65 11.11 -7.39
C LEU A 45 17.05 11.80 -8.71
N ASN A 46 16.08 12.41 -9.33
CA ASN A 46 16.25 13.14 -10.57
C ASN A 46 15.89 14.63 -10.41
N ASN A 47 16.39 15.44 -11.31
CA ASN A 47 16.13 16.88 -11.36
C ASN A 47 15.20 17.22 -12.54
N GLN A 48 14.26 16.32 -12.87
CA GLN A 48 13.24 16.60 -13.87
C GLN A 48 12.23 17.61 -13.33
N SER A 49 11.79 18.52 -14.20
CA SER A 49 10.74 19.49 -13.86
C SER A 49 9.47 18.80 -13.36
N PHE A 50 8.80 19.45 -12.43
CA PHE A 50 7.53 18.97 -11.92
C PHE A 50 6.50 18.84 -13.04
N TRP A 51 5.82 17.73 -13.07
CA TRP A 51 4.61 17.63 -13.86
C TRP A 51 3.41 18.24 -13.10
N ILE A 52 2.29 18.44 -13.77
CA ILE A 52 1.20 19.30 -13.30
C ILE A 52 0.69 18.95 -11.89
N ASP A 53 0.57 17.66 -11.56
CA ASP A 53 0.11 17.23 -10.23
C ASP A 53 1.15 17.54 -9.12
N GLU A 54 2.45 17.46 -9.43
CA GLU A 54 3.52 17.82 -8.50
C GLU A 54 3.57 19.33 -8.28
N CYS A 55 3.36 20.11 -9.35
CA CYS A 55 3.24 21.57 -9.24
C CYS A 55 2.11 21.98 -8.28
N CYS A 56 0.94 21.34 -8.41
CA CYS A 56 -0.17 21.59 -7.50
C CYS A 56 0.20 21.28 -6.04
N THR A 57 0.90 20.17 -5.83
CA THR A 57 1.37 19.75 -4.50
C THR A 57 2.38 20.75 -3.92
N ALA A 58 3.37 21.17 -4.71
CA ALA A 58 4.37 22.17 -4.32
C ALA A 58 3.72 23.52 -3.99
N LEU A 59 2.80 23.99 -4.85
CA LEU A 59 2.05 25.23 -4.62
C LEU A 59 1.26 25.23 -3.31
N CYS A 60 0.68 24.09 -2.90
CA CYS A 60 0.02 23.97 -1.61
C CYS A 60 1.02 24.06 -0.44
N ALA A 61 2.17 23.40 -0.56
CA ALA A 61 3.17 23.36 0.49
C ALA A 61 3.89 24.72 0.69
N MET A 62 4.02 25.52 -0.38
CA MET A 62 4.74 26.80 -0.35
C MET A 62 3.85 27.99 0.05
N GLN A 63 2.61 27.78 0.49
CA GLN A 63 1.72 28.85 0.94
C GLN A 63 2.16 29.44 2.27
N GLN A 64 1.81 30.70 2.51
CA GLN A 64 2.03 31.37 3.79
C GLN A 64 1.02 30.88 4.83
N GLY A 65 1.49 30.06 5.77
CA GLY A 65 0.69 29.52 6.88
C GLY A 65 -0.24 28.36 6.50
N MET A 66 -0.66 27.62 7.51
CA MET A 66 -1.50 26.42 7.36
C MET A 66 -2.89 26.74 6.75
N GLU A 67 -3.43 27.90 7.06
CA GLU A 67 -4.71 28.34 6.50
C GLU A 67 -4.58 28.60 4.99
N GLY A 68 -3.51 29.25 4.54
CA GLY A 68 -3.19 29.43 3.12
C GLY A 68 -3.04 28.11 2.39
N CYS A 69 -2.34 27.15 3.00
CA CYS A 69 -2.21 25.79 2.46
C CYS A 69 -3.59 25.14 2.29
N TRP A 70 -4.45 25.18 3.31
CA TRP A 70 -5.81 24.62 3.25
C TRP A 70 -6.67 25.31 2.18
N LYS A 71 -6.65 26.63 2.16
CA LYS A 71 -7.37 27.40 1.14
C LYS A 71 -6.95 26.98 -0.29
N LYS A 72 -5.62 26.82 -0.49
CA LYS A 72 -5.09 26.39 -1.79
C LYS A 72 -5.51 24.97 -2.15
N ILE A 73 -5.49 24.04 -1.20
CA ILE A 73 -5.99 22.67 -1.37
C ILE A 73 -7.47 22.69 -1.80
N CYS A 74 -8.30 23.52 -1.16
CA CYS A 74 -9.72 23.66 -1.50
C CYS A 74 -9.94 24.31 -2.87
N GLU A 75 -9.10 25.28 -3.26
CA GLU A 75 -9.16 25.92 -4.58
C GLU A 75 -8.85 24.92 -5.71
N ILE A 76 -7.84 24.06 -5.52
CA ILE A 76 -7.50 23.00 -6.48
C ILE A 76 -8.64 21.97 -6.49
N GLY A 77 -9.12 21.57 -5.30
CA GLY A 77 -10.26 20.66 -5.10
C GLY A 77 -9.99 19.23 -5.56
N GLY A 78 -11.06 18.47 -5.79
CA GLY A 78 -10.98 17.11 -6.31
C GLY A 78 -10.18 16.15 -5.41
N SER A 79 -9.34 15.33 -6.03
CA SER A 79 -8.51 14.32 -5.31
C SER A 79 -7.47 14.95 -4.39
N ASP A 80 -7.07 16.21 -4.63
CA ASP A 80 -6.04 16.89 -3.83
C ASP A 80 -6.55 17.20 -2.43
N ALA A 81 -7.83 17.56 -2.27
CA ALA A 81 -8.45 17.74 -0.98
C ALA A 81 -8.44 16.42 -0.14
N GLN A 82 -8.48 15.26 -0.80
CA GLN A 82 -8.42 13.96 -0.13
C GLN A 82 -7.01 13.56 0.32
N MET A 83 -5.99 14.33 -0.03
CA MET A 83 -4.56 14.07 0.25
C MET A 83 -3.95 15.11 1.20
N ALA A 84 -4.77 15.93 1.88
CA ALA A 84 -4.33 17.07 2.67
C ALA A 84 -3.30 16.70 3.76
N PHE A 85 -3.37 15.49 4.33
CA PHE A 85 -2.38 15.06 5.32
C PHE A 85 -0.95 15.11 4.77
N TYR A 86 -0.71 14.59 3.56
CA TYR A 86 0.59 14.67 2.91
C TYR A 86 1.02 16.12 2.65
N TYR A 87 0.09 16.97 2.21
CA TYR A 87 0.37 18.36 1.90
C TYR A 87 0.75 19.18 3.14
N TYR A 88 0.10 18.94 4.28
CA TYR A 88 0.51 19.56 5.54
C TYR A 88 1.88 19.09 6.02
N LEU A 89 2.23 17.82 5.83
CA LEU A 89 3.56 17.34 6.17
C LEU A 89 4.63 17.94 5.26
N LEU A 90 4.34 18.08 3.97
CA LEU A 90 5.24 18.75 3.02
C LEU A 90 5.34 20.26 3.29
N PHE A 91 4.24 20.90 3.69
CA PHE A 91 4.24 22.28 4.16
C PHE A 91 5.19 22.46 5.35
N LEU A 92 5.11 21.58 6.34
CA LEU A 92 6.04 21.60 7.47
C LEU A 92 7.49 21.41 7.03
N TRP A 93 7.73 20.49 6.10
CA TRP A 93 9.07 20.27 5.53
C TRP A 93 9.60 21.51 4.85
N HIS A 94 8.82 22.15 3.98
CA HIS A 94 9.20 23.41 3.32
C HIS A 94 9.56 24.50 4.34
N HIS A 95 8.73 24.75 5.34
CA HIS A 95 8.92 25.80 6.33
C HIS A 95 10.08 25.53 7.29
N LEU A 96 10.37 24.26 7.61
CA LEU A 96 11.46 23.90 8.51
C LEU A 96 12.83 23.91 7.79
N THR A 97 12.87 23.59 6.51
CA THR A 97 14.12 23.42 5.77
C THR A 97 14.42 24.52 4.76
N GLY A 98 13.43 25.37 4.45
CA GLY A 98 13.55 26.33 3.35
C GLY A 98 13.61 25.66 1.96
N ALA A 99 13.06 24.45 1.81
CA ALA A 99 13.11 23.72 0.54
C ALA A 99 12.25 24.40 -0.52
N GLU A 100 12.86 25.02 -1.52
CA GLU A 100 12.17 25.71 -2.62
C GLU A 100 12.40 25.03 -3.98
N SER A 101 13.53 24.33 -4.13
CA SER A 101 13.86 23.66 -5.38
C SER A 101 13.15 22.29 -5.49
N GLU A 102 12.92 21.84 -6.72
CA GLU A 102 12.20 20.60 -7.02
C GLU A 102 12.82 19.38 -6.32
N TRP A 103 14.13 19.24 -6.39
CA TRP A 103 14.84 18.13 -5.74
C TRP A 103 14.80 18.21 -4.21
N MET A 104 14.85 19.43 -3.62
CA MET A 104 14.77 19.60 -2.15
C MET A 104 13.38 19.24 -1.62
N LEU A 105 12.32 19.55 -2.37
CA LEU A 105 10.97 19.13 -2.03
C LEU A 105 10.82 17.61 -2.16
N ARG A 106 11.39 16.97 -3.20
CA ARG A 106 11.39 15.51 -3.36
C ARG A 106 12.16 14.77 -2.27
N LEU A 107 13.20 15.41 -1.68
CA LEU A 107 13.91 14.84 -0.52
C LEU A 107 12.98 14.51 0.66
N PHE A 108 11.82 15.15 0.76
CA PHE A 108 10.82 14.80 1.76
C PHE A 108 10.42 13.33 1.71
N ASN A 109 10.40 12.73 0.53
CA ASN A 109 10.02 11.32 0.37
C ASN A 109 11.02 10.34 1.00
N ILE A 110 12.26 10.78 1.32
CA ILE A 110 13.25 9.91 1.95
C ILE A 110 12.75 9.34 3.28
N PHE A 111 11.96 10.12 4.04
CA PHE A 111 11.37 9.65 5.30
C PHE A 111 10.47 8.43 5.09
N TRP A 112 9.69 8.44 4.02
CA TRP A 112 8.75 7.36 3.70
C TRP A 112 9.47 6.13 3.15
N VAL A 113 10.55 6.34 2.40
CA VAL A 113 11.45 5.26 1.94
C VAL A 113 12.09 4.55 3.14
N PHE A 114 12.62 5.33 4.10
CA PHE A 114 13.18 4.76 5.32
C PHE A 114 12.12 4.07 6.19
N LEU A 115 10.94 4.67 6.34
CA LEU A 115 9.85 4.08 7.13
C LEU A 115 9.38 2.75 6.51
N SER A 116 9.25 2.68 5.18
CA SER A 116 8.94 1.44 4.46
C SER A 116 9.98 0.36 4.75
N SER A 117 11.25 0.73 4.65
CA SER A 117 12.38 -0.17 4.91
C SER A 117 12.45 -0.60 6.36
N TRP A 118 12.14 0.30 7.30
CA TRP A 118 12.06 -0.02 8.73
C TRP A 118 11.06 -1.13 9.01
N PHE A 119 9.89 -1.08 8.42
CA PHE A 119 8.89 -2.14 8.60
C PHE A 119 9.38 -3.46 8.03
N PHE A 120 10.07 -3.45 6.89
CA PHE A 120 10.55 -4.64 6.19
C PHE A 120 11.93 -5.16 6.65
N ARG A 121 12.59 -4.51 7.62
CA ARG A 121 13.95 -4.86 8.06
C ARG A 121 14.16 -6.30 8.52
N LYS A 122 13.07 -6.96 8.99
CA LYS A 122 13.09 -8.36 9.42
C LYS A 122 12.86 -9.36 8.28
N GLU A 123 12.47 -8.89 7.11
CA GLU A 123 12.20 -9.69 5.91
C GLU A 123 13.15 -9.25 4.77
N PRO A 124 14.44 -9.59 4.85
CA PRO A 124 15.47 -9.01 3.97
C PRO A 124 15.20 -9.25 2.48
N LYS A 125 14.66 -10.42 2.11
CA LYS A 125 14.32 -10.71 0.71
C LYS A 125 13.21 -9.80 0.20
N ALA A 126 12.13 -9.63 0.99
CA ALA A 126 11.04 -8.73 0.65
C ALA A 126 11.50 -7.26 0.61
N LEU A 127 12.40 -6.86 1.52
CA LEU A 127 13.01 -5.53 1.52
C LEU A 127 13.78 -5.27 0.22
N VAL A 128 14.64 -6.20 -0.20
CA VAL A 128 15.39 -6.04 -1.46
C VAL A 128 14.44 -5.94 -2.64
N ILE A 129 13.45 -6.83 -2.74
CA ILE A 129 12.43 -6.80 -3.82
C ILE A 129 11.71 -5.45 -3.84
N LEU A 130 11.31 -4.93 -2.67
CA LEU A 130 10.64 -3.64 -2.56
C LEU A 130 11.52 -2.49 -3.09
N LEU A 131 12.78 -2.43 -2.63
CA LEU A 131 13.70 -1.32 -2.94
C LEU A 131 14.17 -1.32 -4.40
N ILE A 132 14.25 -2.49 -5.05
CA ILE A 132 14.60 -2.59 -6.49
C ILE A 132 13.37 -2.52 -7.39
N SER A 133 12.14 -2.54 -6.84
CA SER A 133 10.93 -2.43 -7.64
C SER A 133 10.92 -1.09 -8.39
N PRO A 134 10.82 -1.09 -9.73
CA PRO A 134 10.73 0.15 -10.50
C PRO A 134 9.55 1.02 -10.10
N PHE A 135 8.45 0.41 -9.65
CA PHE A 135 7.28 1.12 -9.12
C PHE A 135 7.64 1.90 -7.84
N PHE A 136 8.33 1.25 -6.89
CA PHE A 136 8.79 1.90 -5.66
C PHE A 136 9.76 3.04 -5.95
N VAL A 137 10.77 2.78 -6.78
CA VAL A 137 11.79 3.75 -7.21
C VAL A 137 11.14 4.95 -7.89
N TYR A 138 10.17 4.74 -8.76
CA TYR A 138 9.45 5.82 -9.43
C TYR A 138 8.72 6.72 -8.42
N TYR A 139 7.88 6.12 -7.53
CA TYR A 139 7.09 6.89 -6.57
C TYR A 139 7.92 7.49 -5.43
N SER A 140 9.12 7.00 -5.18
CA SER A 140 10.04 7.65 -4.23
C SER A 140 10.48 9.05 -4.70
N ASN A 141 10.45 9.29 -6.01
CA ASN A 141 10.80 10.56 -6.63
C ASN A 141 9.61 11.43 -7.03
N GLU A 142 8.39 10.93 -6.94
CA GLU A 142 7.20 11.70 -7.25
C GLU A 142 6.74 12.49 -6.01
N LEU A 143 6.61 13.81 -6.13
CA LEU A 143 6.15 14.69 -5.05
C LEU A 143 4.64 14.56 -4.86
N ARG A 144 4.20 13.34 -4.51
CA ARG A 144 2.79 12.96 -4.31
C ARG A 144 2.67 11.99 -3.13
N PRO A 145 1.49 11.79 -2.54
CA PRO A 145 1.31 10.98 -1.33
C PRO A 145 1.52 9.47 -1.52
N TYR A 146 1.86 9.01 -2.73
CA TYR A 146 1.94 7.57 -3.02
C TYR A 146 3.06 6.88 -2.24
N MET A 147 4.20 7.56 -2.04
CA MET A 147 5.28 6.99 -1.22
C MET A 147 4.89 6.86 0.25
N LEU A 148 4.17 7.87 0.80
CA LEU A 148 3.56 7.78 2.13
C LEU A 148 2.56 6.63 2.20
N GLN A 149 1.75 6.42 1.16
CA GLN A 149 0.77 5.36 1.09
C GLN A 149 1.44 3.97 1.07
N ILE A 150 2.54 3.81 0.33
CA ILE A 150 3.36 2.59 0.34
C ILE A 150 3.92 2.36 1.75
N ALA A 151 4.46 3.39 2.41
CA ALA A 151 5.01 3.28 3.76
C ALA A 151 3.95 2.85 4.78
N ALA A 152 2.76 3.45 4.73
CA ALA A 152 1.63 3.06 5.58
C ALA A 152 1.18 1.61 5.30
N SER A 153 1.15 1.23 4.02
CA SER A 153 0.84 -0.14 3.62
C SER A 153 1.90 -1.16 4.07
N CYS A 154 3.19 -0.79 4.11
CA CYS A 154 4.24 -1.64 4.67
C CYS A 154 3.94 -2.02 6.12
N ALA A 155 3.47 -1.06 6.93
CA ALA A 155 3.09 -1.33 8.32
C ALA A 155 1.96 -2.37 8.42
N VAL A 156 0.88 -2.18 7.65
CA VAL A 156 -0.27 -3.09 7.64
C VAL A 156 0.13 -4.46 7.08
N SER A 157 0.94 -4.49 6.01
CA SER A 157 1.41 -5.73 5.36
C SER A 157 2.27 -6.58 6.30
N MET A 158 3.11 -5.95 7.12
CA MET A 158 3.90 -6.68 8.11
C MET A 158 3.03 -7.29 9.22
N LEU A 159 1.97 -6.61 9.66
CA LEU A 159 1.01 -7.18 10.60
C LEU A 159 0.24 -8.35 9.98
N PHE A 160 -0.18 -8.20 8.73
CA PHE A 160 -0.80 -9.26 7.95
C PHE A 160 0.11 -10.48 7.83
N TRP A 161 1.40 -10.26 7.59
CA TRP A 161 2.43 -11.28 7.52
C TRP A 161 2.65 -12.00 8.87
N GLN A 162 2.68 -11.27 9.98
CA GLN A 162 2.79 -11.84 11.33
C GLN A 162 1.60 -12.77 11.63
N VAL A 163 0.38 -12.34 11.29
CA VAL A 163 -0.82 -13.17 11.48
C VAL A 163 -0.78 -14.43 10.64
N SER A 164 -0.31 -14.36 9.42
CA SER A 164 -0.19 -15.55 8.56
C SER A 164 0.76 -16.60 9.16
N ARG A 165 1.72 -16.17 9.97
CA ARG A 165 2.63 -17.04 10.74
C ARG A 165 2.08 -17.47 12.09
N GLY A 166 0.83 -17.10 12.42
CA GLY A 166 0.22 -17.44 13.72
C GLY A 166 0.69 -16.57 14.88
N GLU A 167 1.41 -15.50 14.62
CA GLU A 167 1.87 -14.58 15.66
C GLU A 167 0.71 -13.72 16.21
N PRO A 168 0.69 -13.46 17.54
CA PRO A 168 -0.37 -12.64 18.14
C PRO A 168 -0.22 -11.16 17.74
N VAL A 169 -1.34 -10.54 17.37
CA VAL A 169 -1.38 -9.13 17.00
C VAL A 169 -1.89 -8.25 18.14
N LYS A 170 -1.24 -7.11 18.32
CA LYS A 170 -1.73 -6.04 19.19
C LYS A 170 -2.76 -5.21 18.43
N PHE A 171 -4.04 -5.31 18.78
CA PHE A 171 -5.14 -4.66 18.06
C PHE A 171 -5.01 -3.15 17.93
N HIS A 172 -4.44 -2.45 18.92
CA HIS A 172 -4.18 -1.00 18.80
C HIS A 172 -3.15 -0.69 17.70
N VAL A 173 -2.12 -1.55 17.54
CA VAL A 173 -1.14 -1.38 16.46
C VAL A 173 -1.80 -1.66 15.10
N PHE A 174 -2.66 -2.67 15.03
CA PHE A 174 -3.43 -2.98 13.82
C PHE A 174 -4.34 -1.81 13.41
N PHE A 175 -5.20 -1.33 14.32
CA PHE A 175 -6.08 -0.20 14.03
C PHE A 175 -5.30 1.08 13.74
N GLY A 176 -4.19 1.34 14.45
CA GLY A 176 -3.31 2.48 14.20
C GLY A 176 -2.67 2.44 12.81
N SER A 177 -2.24 1.26 12.36
CA SER A 177 -1.68 1.09 11.01
C SER A 177 -2.75 1.24 9.93
N LEU A 178 -3.97 0.73 10.14
CA LEU A 178 -5.09 0.97 9.23
C LEU A 178 -5.46 2.45 9.17
N PHE A 179 -5.52 3.12 10.31
CA PHE A 179 -5.80 4.55 10.39
C PHE A 179 -4.73 5.37 9.65
N PHE A 180 -3.46 5.03 9.85
CA PHE A 180 -2.36 5.66 9.12
C PHE A 180 -2.50 5.48 7.60
N LEU A 181 -2.89 4.29 7.12
CA LEU A 181 -3.18 4.07 5.72
C LEU A 181 -4.39 4.90 5.24
N CYS A 182 -5.45 4.99 6.05
CA CYS A 182 -6.61 5.83 5.74
C CYS A 182 -6.26 7.32 5.66
N LEU A 183 -5.32 7.83 6.45
CA LEU A 183 -4.88 9.23 6.42
C LEU A 183 -4.23 9.63 5.09
N THR A 184 -3.71 8.69 4.34
CA THR A 184 -2.94 9.00 3.12
C THR A 184 -3.84 9.52 1.98
N SER A 185 -5.03 8.97 1.84
CA SER A 185 -6.00 9.35 0.80
C SER A 185 -7.29 8.51 0.91
N LEU A 186 -8.32 8.89 0.15
CA LEU A 186 -9.53 8.07 0.02
C LEU A 186 -9.25 6.66 -0.54
N THR A 187 -8.30 6.53 -1.46
CA THR A 187 -7.87 5.21 -1.95
C THR A 187 -7.21 4.38 -0.85
N GLY A 188 -6.52 5.03 0.09
CA GLY A 188 -6.01 4.40 1.31
C GLY A 188 -7.11 3.79 2.17
N VAL A 189 -8.29 4.43 2.25
CA VAL A 189 -9.47 3.87 2.94
C VAL A 189 -9.95 2.59 2.27
N VAL A 190 -10.03 2.58 0.94
CA VAL A 190 -10.45 1.40 0.17
C VAL A 190 -9.52 0.21 0.46
N TRP A 191 -8.21 0.45 0.44
CA TRP A 191 -7.23 -0.60 0.75
C TRP A 191 -7.24 -1.00 2.23
N ALA A 192 -7.46 -0.06 3.15
CA ALA A 192 -7.59 -0.38 4.57
C ALA A 192 -8.78 -1.30 4.83
N LEU A 193 -9.90 -1.11 4.14
CA LEU A 193 -11.05 -2.04 4.19
C LEU A 193 -10.68 -3.42 3.63
N GLY A 194 -9.94 -3.48 2.52
CA GLY A 194 -9.41 -4.73 1.97
C GLY A 194 -8.50 -5.47 2.97
N PHE A 195 -7.56 -4.77 3.59
CA PHE A 195 -6.69 -5.34 4.62
C PHE A 195 -7.49 -5.80 5.85
N ALA A 196 -8.46 -5.01 6.32
CA ALA A 196 -9.29 -5.38 7.47
C ALA A 196 -10.09 -6.65 7.18
N ALA A 197 -10.70 -6.76 5.99
CA ALA A 197 -11.43 -7.95 5.57
C ALA A 197 -10.51 -9.18 5.44
N ALA A 198 -9.37 -9.03 4.80
CA ALA A 198 -8.38 -10.11 4.66
C ALA A 198 -7.83 -10.57 6.02
N PHE A 199 -7.61 -9.63 6.94
CA PHE A 199 -7.20 -9.93 8.29
C PHE A 199 -8.29 -10.69 9.06
N MET A 200 -9.56 -10.33 8.90
CA MET A 200 -10.68 -11.08 9.49
C MET A 200 -10.72 -12.53 9.00
N VAL A 201 -10.47 -12.77 7.71
CA VAL A 201 -10.42 -14.13 7.14
C VAL A 201 -9.37 -14.99 7.82
N MET A 202 -8.17 -14.41 8.10
CA MET A 202 -7.08 -15.16 8.72
C MET A 202 -7.22 -15.32 10.23
N ALA A 203 -7.71 -14.29 10.90
CA ALA A 203 -7.66 -14.19 12.36
C ALA A 203 -9.06 -14.13 13.02
N PHE A 204 -10.11 -14.60 12.34
CA PHE A 204 -11.50 -14.49 12.79
C PHE A 204 -11.70 -14.91 14.25
N ARG A 205 -11.05 -15.99 14.69
CA ARG A 205 -11.14 -16.49 16.08
C ARG A 205 -10.57 -15.52 17.12
N GLN A 206 -9.69 -14.59 16.72
CA GLN A 206 -9.07 -13.61 17.62
C GLN A 206 -9.96 -12.37 17.86
N PHE A 207 -10.92 -12.10 16.95
CA PHE A 207 -11.74 -10.88 16.96
C PHE A 207 -12.90 -10.87 17.97
N GLY A 208 -13.31 -12.02 18.48
CA GLY A 208 -14.42 -12.11 19.45
C GLY A 208 -14.07 -11.64 20.87
N GLY A 209 -12.82 -11.39 21.17
CA GLY A 209 -12.32 -11.15 22.52
C GLY A 209 -12.58 -9.73 23.05
N ARG A 210 -12.60 -9.61 24.41
CA ARG A 210 -12.76 -8.33 25.12
C ARG A 210 -11.70 -7.30 24.67
N ARG A 211 -10.46 -7.75 24.39
CA ARG A 211 -9.35 -6.87 23.95
C ARG A 211 -9.62 -6.23 22.60
N PHE A 212 -10.15 -7.00 21.64
CA PHE A 212 -10.53 -6.47 20.34
C PHE A 212 -11.63 -5.42 20.46
N ARG A 213 -12.74 -5.74 21.15
CA ARG A 213 -13.86 -4.82 21.34
C ARG A 213 -13.42 -3.50 22.00
N ARG A 214 -12.55 -3.57 23.02
CA ARG A 214 -12.01 -2.37 23.66
C ARG A 214 -11.17 -1.54 22.70
N ALA A 215 -10.29 -2.16 21.93
CA ALA A 215 -9.49 -1.47 20.92
C ALA A 215 -10.38 -0.82 19.86
N LEU A 216 -11.39 -1.55 19.34
CA LEU A 216 -12.35 -1.02 18.36
C LEU A 216 -13.07 0.23 18.89
N LEU A 217 -13.57 0.21 20.14
CA LEU A 217 -14.23 1.36 20.74
C LEU A 217 -13.33 2.60 20.80
N TRP A 218 -12.03 2.43 21.10
CA TRP A 218 -11.07 3.53 21.09
C TRP A 218 -10.84 4.12 19.70
N TRP A 219 -10.83 3.27 18.68
CA TRP A 219 -10.53 3.68 17.32
C TRP A 219 -11.75 4.14 16.51
N ILE A 220 -12.97 3.85 16.98
CA ILE A 220 -14.20 4.27 16.29
C ILE A 220 -14.27 5.78 16.13
N PHE A 221 -13.88 6.52 17.15
CA PHE A 221 -13.90 7.99 17.13
C PHE A 221 -12.92 8.60 16.11
N PRO A 222 -11.62 8.24 16.08
CA PRO A 222 -10.70 8.67 15.03
C PRO A 222 -11.18 8.32 13.63
N PHE A 223 -11.65 7.08 13.40
CA PHE A 223 -12.15 6.67 12.09
C PHE A 223 -13.42 7.43 11.68
N SER A 224 -14.32 7.72 12.62
CA SER A 224 -15.54 8.53 12.34
C SER A 224 -15.18 9.96 11.96
N GLY A 225 -14.23 10.58 12.65
CA GLY A 225 -13.72 11.90 12.31
C GLY A 225 -13.10 11.95 10.92
N LEU A 226 -12.28 10.95 10.59
CA LEU A 226 -11.69 10.82 9.26
C LEU A 226 -12.75 10.54 8.18
N GLY A 227 -13.77 9.71 8.48
CA GLY A 227 -14.91 9.47 7.60
C GLY A 227 -15.69 10.75 7.31
N ALA A 228 -15.97 11.57 8.33
CA ALA A 228 -16.63 12.86 8.16
C ALA A 228 -15.78 13.81 7.30
N TYR A 229 -14.46 13.82 7.50
CA TYR A 229 -13.54 14.58 6.66
C TYR A 229 -13.62 14.16 5.18
N TYR A 230 -13.54 12.86 4.88
CA TYR A 230 -13.65 12.41 3.49
C TYR A 230 -15.01 12.68 2.87
N LEU A 231 -16.10 12.53 3.63
CA LEU A 231 -17.44 12.94 3.17
C LEU A 231 -17.46 14.43 2.83
N TYR A 232 -16.89 15.28 3.68
CA TYR A 232 -16.77 16.71 3.39
C TYR A 232 -15.98 16.98 2.09
N THR A 233 -14.85 16.28 1.88
CA THR A 233 -14.03 16.48 0.66
C THR A 233 -14.75 16.07 -0.62
N LEU A 234 -15.67 15.12 -0.56
CA LEU A 234 -16.50 14.75 -1.71
C LEU A 234 -17.45 15.87 -2.12
N PHE A 235 -17.90 16.72 -1.17
CA PHE A 235 -18.74 17.90 -1.46
C PHE A 235 -17.93 19.08 -1.99
N LEU A 236 -16.61 19.13 -1.80
CA LEU A 236 -15.74 20.19 -2.36
C LEU A 236 -15.59 20.10 -3.90
N GLY A 237 -16.25 19.17 -4.52
CA GLY A 237 -16.34 19.02 -5.96
C GLY A 237 -15.20 18.19 -6.56
N ALA A 238 -15.55 17.06 -7.11
CA ALA A 238 -14.67 16.32 -8.00
C ALA A 238 -14.55 17.08 -9.32
N ARG A 239 -13.43 17.74 -9.57
CA ARG A 239 -13.11 18.34 -10.86
C ARG A 239 -12.27 17.40 -11.72
N ALA A 240 -12.33 16.10 -11.47
CA ALA A 240 -11.78 15.16 -12.41
C ALA A 240 -12.53 15.33 -13.73
N VAL A 241 -11.82 15.67 -14.78
CA VAL A 241 -12.35 15.50 -16.13
C VAL A 241 -12.73 14.03 -16.23
N SER A 242 -14.03 13.75 -16.28
CA SER A 242 -14.52 12.38 -16.44
C SER A 242 -14.08 11.90 -17.81
N ILE A 243 -13.05 11.09 -17.85
CA ILE A 243 -12.63 10.42 -19.06
C ILE A 243 -13.12 8.99 -18.90
N SER A 244 -14.24 8.69 -19.55
CA SER A 244 -14.77 7.33 -19.59
C SER A 244 -13.70 6.38 -20.13
N SER A 245 -13.33 5.39 -19.36
CA SER A 245 -12.36 4.36 -19.76
C SER A 245 -12.87 3.00 -19.33
N SER A 246 -12.64 1.99 -20.16
CA SER A 246 -12.99 0.61 -19.80
C SER A 246 -12.24 0.15 -18.55
N TRP A 247 -12.94 -0.50 -17.63
CA TRP A 247 -12.33 -1.08 -16.42
C TRP A 247 -11.23 -2.09 -16.76
N ILE A 248 -11.34 -2.82 -17.90
CA ILE A 248 -10.31 -3.74 -18.38
C ILE A 248 -9.01 -3.00 -18.65
N VAL A 249 -9.09 -1.86 -19.34
CA VAL A 249 -7.92 -1.00 -19.62
C VAL A 249 -7.30 -0.52 -18.31
N ASN A 250 -8.12 -0.04 -17.38
CA ASN A 250 -7.65 0.42 -16.07
C ASN A 250 -6.97 -0.70 -15.28
N ALA A 251 -7.53 -1.91 -15.26
CA ALA A 251 -6.96 -3.07 -14.58
C ALA A 251 -5.62 -3.50 -15.21
N CYS A 252 -5.56 -3.63 -16.55
CA CYS A 252 -4.34 -3.98 -17.27
C CYS A 252 -3.24 -2.92 -17.08
N ALA A 253 -3.58 -1.63 -17.21
CA ALA A 253 -2.65 -0.54 -16.98
C ALA A 253 -2.12 -0.52 -15.54
N SER A 254 -2.99 -0.79 -14.55
CA SER A 254 -2.60 -0.85 -13.15
C SER A 254 -1.65 -2.02 -12.86
N MET A 255 -1.91 -3.20 -13.40
CA MET A 255 -1.03 -4.36 -13.28
C MET A 255 0.33 -4.10 -13.94
N TYR A 256 0.32 -3.49 -15.12
CA TYR A 256 1.52 -3.12 -15.86
C TYR A 256 2.37 -2.11 -15.08
N GLU A 257 1.76 -1.05 -14.55
CA GLU A 257 2.47 -0.07 -13.70
C GLU A 257 3.01 -0.73 -12.41
N LEU A 258 2.19 -1.53 -11.72
CA LEU A 258 2.56 -2.16 -10.46
C LEU A 258 3.69 -3.20 -10.61
N SER A 259 3.75 -3.88 -11.76
CA SER A 259 4.85 -4.80 -12.07
C SER A 259 6.18 -4.09 -12.32
N GLY A 260 6.16 -2.77 -12.47
CA GLY A 260 7.35 -1.97 -12.76
C GLY A 260 7.80 -2.03 -14.22
N LEU A 261 6.98 -2.58 -15.11
CA LEU A 261 7.30 -2.71 -16.53
C LEU A 261 6.96 -1.44 -17.33
N ALA A 262 6.36 -0.43 -16.68
CA ALA A 262 6.15 0.89 -17.26
C ALA A 262 7.50 1.54 -17.58
N GLY A 263 7.85 1.56 -18.85
CA GLY A 263 9.17 1.97 -19.36
C GLY A 263 9.85 0.92 -20.24
N MET A 264 9.42 -0.35 -20.18
CA MET A 264 9.83 -1.40 -21.13
C MET A 264 8.87 -1.56 -22.30
N GLY A 265 7.79 -0.79 -22.34
CA GLY A 265 6.72 -0.77 -23.34
C GLY A 265 6.07 0.61 -23.38
N PRO A 266 4.72 0.68 -23.50
CA PRO A 266 4.02 1.96 -23.49
C PRO A 266 4.35 2.81 -22.27
N SER A 267 4.56 4.09 -22.49
CA SER A 267 4.74 5.04 -21.39
C SER A 267 3.46 5.15 -20.55
N ARG A 268 3.59 5.63 -19.32
CA ARG A 268 2.42 5.88 -18.45
C ARG A 268 1.44 6.87 -19.08
N LEU A 269 1.93 7.85 -19.84
CA LEU A 269 1.10 8.81 -20.53
C LEU A 269 0.30 8.12 -21.64
N GLU A 270 0.95 7.29 -22.44
CA GLU A 270 0.28 6.53 -23.50
C GLU A 270 -0.80 5.61 -22.93
N LEU A 271 -0.49 4.87 -21.84
CA LEU A 271 -1.49 4.04 -21.14
C LEU A 271 -2.67 4.88 -20.61
N ARG A 272 -2.41 6.09 -20.14
CA ARG A 272 -3.46 7.01 -19.71
C ARG A 272 -4.30 7.55 -20.87
N MET A 273 -3.77 7.59 -22.07
CA MET A 273 -4.52 8.01 -23.27
C MET A 273 -5.35 6.88 -23.86
N CYS A 274 -5.09 5.61 -23.51
CA CYS A 274 -5.90 4.48 -23.92
C CYS A 274 -7.24 4.48 -23.18
N MET A 275 -8.33 4.59 -23.94
CA MET A 275 -9.70 4.60 -23.39
C MET A 275 -10.40 3.27 -23.60
N THR A 276 -10.02 2.52 -24.63
CA THR A 276 -10.67 1.28 -25.04
C THR A 276 -9.69 0.13 -25.09
N PRO A 277 -10.15 -1.13 -24.93
CA PRO A 277 -9.32 -2.31 -25.12
C PRO A 277 -8.64 -2.36 -26.49
N ASP A 278 -9.34 -1.93 -27.54
CA ASP A 278 -8.80 -1.92 -28.91
C ASP A 278 -7.65 -0.92 -29.05
N ALA A 279 -7.76 0.28 -28.44
CA ALA A 279 -6.68 1.25 -28.41
C ALA A 279 -5.44 0.69 -27.67
N LEU A 280 -5.63 0.02 -26.56
CA LEU A 280 -4.56 -0.63 -25.83
C LEU A 280 -3.91 -1.74 -26.65
N TRP A 281 -4.71 -2.57 -27.32
CA TRP A 281 -4.25 -3.64 -28.20
C TRP A 281 -3.45 -3.10 -29.38
N ASN A 282 -3.96 -2.07 -30.07
CA ASN A 282 -3.31 -1.47 -31.22
C ASN A 282 -2.00 -0.73 -30.85
N MET A 283 -1.89 -0.20 -29.63
CA MET A 283 -0.68 0.47 -29.17
C MET A 283 0.47 -0.53 -28.88
N ASN A 284 0.19 -1.61 -28.20
CA ASN A 284 1.18 -2.66 -27.89
C ASN A 284 0.51 -3.97 -27.44
N GLY A 285 -0.44 -4.48 -28.23
CA GLY A 285 -1.26 -5.63 -27.84
C GLY A 285 -0.47 -6.89 -27.55
N LEU A 286 0.56 -7.18 -28.34
CA LEU A 286 1.41 -8.34 -28.11
C LEU A 286 2.19 -8.20 -26.79
N GLY A 287 2.85 -7.06 -26.56
CA GLY A 287 3.60 -6.80 -25.33
C GLY A 287 2.70 -6.77 -24.11
N ALA A 288 1.56 -6.08 -24.17
CA ALA A 288 0.58 -6.04 -23.08
C ALA A 288 0.01 -7.43 -22.78
N GLY A 289 -0.28 -8.24 -23.80
CA GLY A 289 -0.76 -9.62 -23.67
C GLY A 289 0.29 -10.54 -23.02
N MET A 290 1.54 -10.47 -23.48
CA MET A 290 2.65 -11.27 -22.91
C MET A 290 2.90 -10.92 -21.45
N ILE A 291 2.92 -9.62 -21.10
CA ILE A 291 3.15 -9.15 -19.75
C ILE A 291 1.98 -9.54 -18.84
N SER A 292 0.75 -9.32 -19.27
CA SER A 292 -0.43 -9.72 -18.50
C SER A 292 -0.48 -11.24 -18.30
N GLY A 293 -0.16 -12.01 -19.34
CA GLY A 293 -0.03 -13.46 -19.26
C GLY A 293 1.05 -13.90 -18.27
N ALA A 294 2.23 -13.28 -18.30
CA ALA A 294 3.32 -13.57 -17.38
C ALA A 294 2.95 -13.25 -15.93
N ILE A 295 2.28 -12.12 -15.68
CA ILE A 295 1.80 -11.74 -14.33
C ILE A 295 0.75 -12.74 -13.83
N LEU A 296 -0.21 -13.12 -14.67
CA LEU A 296 -1.23 -14.11 -14.31
C LEU A 296 -0.62 -15.48 -14.03
N LEU A 297 0.33 -15.93 -14.87
CA LEU A 297 1.04 -17.20 -14.66
C LEU A 297 1.86 -17.17 -13.35
N ALA A 298 2.60 -16.09 -13.12
CA ALA A 298 3.39 -15.91 -11.90
C ALA A 298 2.50 -15.84 -10.66
N GLY A 299 1.39 -15.10 -10.72
CA GLY A 299 0.40 -15.02 -9.63
C GLY A 299 -0.26 -16.37 -9.35
N SER A 300 -0.64 -17.11 -10.41
CA SER A 300 -1.20 -18.46 -10.29
C SER A 300 -0.20 -19.45 -9.70
N ALA A 301 1.05 -19.44 -10.17
CA ALA A 301 2.11 -20.26 -9.61
C ALA A 301 2.35 -19.94 -8.13
N CYS A 302 2.41 -18.66 -7.76
CA CYS A 302 2.51 -18.22 -6.39
C CYS A 302 1.33 -18.74 -5.55
N GLY A 303 0.11 -18.59 -6.04
CA GLY A 303 -1.11 -19.11 -5.38
C GLY A 303 -1.06 -20.63 -5.17
N ILE A 304 -0.64 -21.40 -6.17
CA ILE A 304 -0.50 -22.85 -6.07
C ILE A 304 0.57 -23.24 -5.04
N ILE A 305 1.72 -22.56 -5.06
CA ILE A 305 2.81 -22.80 -4.10
C ILE A 305 2.33 -22.54 -2.68
N LEU A 306 1.67 -21.41 -2.44
CA LEU A 306 1.13 -21.05 -1.12
C LEU A 306 0.02 -22.03 -0.68
N TRP A 307 -0.82 -22.48 -1.61
CA TRP A 307 -1.88 -23.47 -1.32
C TRP A 307 -1.32 -24.83 -0.92
N ASN A 308 -0.24 -25.25 -1.56
CA ASN A 308 0.42 -26.53 -1.24
C ASN A 308 1.12 -26.51 0.11
N LYS A 309 1.55 -25.35 0.59
CA LYS A 309 2.07 -25.18 1.95
C LYS A 309 0.94 -25.13 2.97
N ARG A 310 0.74 -26.22 3.71
CA ARG A 310 -0.36 -26.34 4.68
C ARG A 310 -0.41 -25.18 5.70
N ALA A 311 0.74 -24.68 6.12
CA ALA A 311 0.83 -23.56 7.06
C ALA A 311 0.39 -22.22 6.46
N GLU A 312 0.50 -22.06 5.14
CA GLU A 312 0.25 -20.80 4.43
C GLU A 312 -1.07 -20.79 3.66
N ARG A 313 -1.82 -21.91 3.66
CA ARG A 313 -3.14 -22.00 3.01
C ARG A 313 -4.11 -20.87 3.35
N PRO A 314 -4.21 -20.40 4.62
CA PRO A 314 -5.12 -19.31 4.95
C PRO A 314 -4.74 -17.96 4.29
N LEU A 315 -3.49 -17.83 3.84
CA LEU A 315 -3.01 -16.63 3.16
C LEU A 315 -3.66 -16.46 1.79
N VAL A 316 -3.92 -17.57 1.06
CA VAL A 316 -4.50 -17.50 -0.29
C VAL A 316 -5.90 -16.84 -0.31
N PRO A 317 -6.90 -17.32 0.47
CA PRO A 317 -8.21 -16.65 0.49
C PRO A 317 -8.12 -15.21 1.04
N ALA A 318 -7.22 -14.94 1.97
CA ALA A 318 -7.00 -13.59 2.48
C ALA A 318 -6.43 -12.65 1.40
N LEU A 319 -5.47 -13.10 0.59
CA LEU A 319 -4.95 -12.34 -0.56
C LEU A 319 -6.03 -12.12 -1.62
N LEU A 320 -6.86 -13.12 -1.89
CA LEU A 320 -7.99 -12.96 -2.81
C LEU A 320 -8.96 -11.88 -2.31
N VAL A 321 -9.33 -11.89 -1.04
CA VAL A 321 -10.20 -10.86 -0.46
C VAL A 321 -9.54 -9.48 -0.52
N LEU A 322 -8.24 -9.40 -0.22
CA LEU A 322 -7.47 -8.15 -0.30
C LEU A 322 -7.45 -7.55 -1.71
N ILE A 323 -7.44 -8.37 -2.75
CA ILE A 323 -7.43 -7.91 -4.14
C ILE A 323 -8.84 -7.65 -4.64
N LEU A 324 -9.76 -8.60 -4.40
CA LEU A 324 -11.10 -8.55 -4.98
C LEU A 324 -11.98 -7.45 -4.36
N LEU A 325 -11.87 -7.19 -3.06
CA LEU A 325 -12.71 -6.18 -2.42
C LEU A 325 -12.36 -4.76 -2.87
N PRO A 326 -11.10 -4.29 -2.82
CA PRO A 326 -10.74 -3.00 -3.41
C PRO A 326 -10.97 -2.96 -4.92
N GLY A 327 -10.69 -4.08 -5.63
CA GLY A 327 -10.95 -4.20 -7.06
C GLY A 327 -12.42 -3.98 -7.42
N ALA A 328 -13.34 -4.55 -6.65
CA ALA A 328 -14.78 -4.34 -6.82
C ALA A 328 -15.20 -2.88 -6.58
N VAL A 329 -14.59 -2.21 -5.58
CA VAL A 329 -14.84 -0.77 -5.32
C VAL A 329 -14.34 0.07 -6.47
N PHE A 330 -13.14 -0.19 -7.00
CA PHE A 330 -12.61 0.53 -8.15
C PHE A 330 -13.40 0.27 -9.43
N LEU A 331 -13.85 -0.98 -9.64
CA LEU A 331 -14.73 -1.33 -10.76
C LEU A 331 -16.04 -0.53 -10.67
N TYR A 332 -16.70 -0.55 -9.51
CA TYR A 332 -17.91 0.23 -9.28
C TYR A 332 -17.68 1.73 -9.52
N GLY A 333 -16.57 2.28 -9.03
CA GLY A 333 -16.19 3.67 -9.25
C GLY A 333 -16.00 4.00 -10.73
N THR A 334 -15.42 3.07 -11.50
CA THR A 334 -15.23 3.26 -12.95
C THR A 334 -16.55 3.25 -13.70
N GLU A 335 -17.43 2.27 -13.43
CA GLU A 335 -18.70 2.10 -14.17
C GLU A 335 -19.78 3.13 -13.78
N MET A 336 -19.79 3.53 -12.49
CA MET A 336 -20.86 4.39 -11.95
C MET A 336 -20.46 5.87 -11.77
N MET A 337 -19.17 6.15 -11.65
CA MET A 337 -18.67 7.48 -11.31
C MET A 337 -17.61 8.01 -12.28
N ASP A 338 -17.39 7.34 -13.40
CA ASP A 338 -16.34 7.63 -14.38
C ASP A 338 -14.94 7.78 -13.73
N PHE A 339 -14.71 7.06 -12.62
CA PHE A 339 -13.45 7.11 -11.92
C PHE A 339 -12.40 6.25 -12.61
N ARG A 340 -11.38 6.90 -13.13
CA ARG A 340 -10.25 6.22 -13.75
C ARG A 340 -9.21 5.84 -12.73
N PHE A 341 -9.11 4.56 -12.39
CA PHE A 341 -8.02 4.08 -11.55
C PHE A 341 -6.79 3.68 -12.40
N SER A 342 -5.61 3.70 -11.77
CA SER A 342 -4.31 3.37 -12.38
C SER A 342 -3.42 2.74 -11.32
N GLY A 343 -2.22 2.29 -11.67
CA GLY A 343 -1.30 1.63 -10.74
C GLY A 343 -1.02 2.41 -9.46
N ARG A 344 -0.98 3.74 -9.52
CA ARG A 344 -0.82 4.59 -8.33
C ARG A 344 -1.90 4.37 -7.26
N HIS A 345 -3.13 4.07 -7.65
CA HIS A 345 -4.22 3.76 -6.72
C HIS A 345 -4.08 2.34 -6.13
N CYS A 346 -3.26 1.48 -6.77
CA CYS A 346 -2.91 0.14 -6.31
C CYS A 346 -1.59 0.09 -5.51
N ALA A 347 -0.96 1.24 -5.25
CA ALA A 347 0.30 1.34 -4.51
C ALA A 347 0.32 0.55 -3.18
N PRO A 348 -0.76 0.51 -2.37
CA PRO A 348 -0.80 -0.30 -1.15
C PRO A 348 -0.68 -1.81 -1.34
N LEU A 349 -0.88 -2.32 -2.55
CA LEU A 349 -0.72 -3.75 -2.82
C LEU A 349 0.76 -4.15 -2.97
N LEU A 350 1.65 -3.23 -3.36
CA LEU A 350 3.06 -3.52 -3.62
C LEU A 350 3.77 -4.23 -2.46
N PRO A 351 3.68 -3.78 -1.19
CA PRO A 351 4.35 -4.44 -0.08
C PRO A 351 3.92 -5.90 0.12
N VAL A 352 2.62 -6.19 -0.05
CA VAL A 352 2.09 -7.55 0.05
C VAL A 352 2.64 -8.43 -1.07
N LEU A 353 2.72 -7.91 -2.29
CA LEU A 353 3.32 -8.62 -3.42
C LEU A 353 4.80 -8.92 -3.17
N CYS A 354 5.56 -7.97 -2.62
CA CYS A 354 6.97 -8.20 -2.26
C CYS A 354 7.12 -9.31 -1.22
N LEU A 355 6.25 -9.37 -0.21
CA LEU A 355 6.22 -10.45 0.79
C LEU A 355 5.86 -11.79 0.14
N ALA A 356 4.85 -11.84 -0.71
CA ALA A 356 4.46 -13.05 -1.42
C ALA A 356 5.57 -13.56 -2.34
N TRP A 357 6.22 -12.68 -3.12
CA TRP A 357 7.35 -13.01 -3.95
C TRP A 357 8.57 -13.51 -3.15
N SER A 358 8.80 -12.94 -1.96
CA SER A 358 9.89 -13.39 -1.09
C SER A 358 9.74 -14.85 -0.65
N LEU A 359 8.50 -15.34 -0.52
CA LEU A 359 8.20 -16.75 -0.25
C LEU A 359 8.54 -17.65 -1.45
N VAL A 360 8.21 -17.19 -2.66
CA VAL A 360 8.51 -17.94 -3.89
C VAL A 360 10.01 -17.99 -4.12
N ALA A 361 10.72 -16.87 -3.93
CA ALA A 361 12.18 -16.79 -4.07
C ALA A 361 12.96 -17.57 -2.99
N SER A 362 12.27 -18.17 -2.04
CA SER A 362 12.86 -19.01 -0.99
C SER A 362 12.86 -20.50 -1.38
N TRP A 363 12.40 -20.82 -2.58
CA TRP A 363 12.43 -22.13 -3.21
C TRP A 363 13.60 -22.25 -4.19
#